data_b5ba72ab547cfe3c1ae27713c6ad788d
#
_entry.id   b5ba72ab547cfe3c1ae27713c6ad788d
#
_cell.length_a   1.000
_cell.length_b   1.000
_cell.length_c   1.000
_cell.angle_alpha   90.00
_cell.angle_beta   90.00
_cell.angle_gamma   90.00
#
_symmetry.space_group_name_H-M   'P 1'
#
loop_
_entity.id
_entity.type
_entity.pdbx_description
1 polymer ?
#
loop_
_entity_poly.entity_id
_entity_poly.type
_entity_poly.pdbx_seq_one_letter_code
_entity_poly.pdbx_strand_id
1 'polypeptide(L)'
;TRYCSSVNKQGELSSWTDKVRVVPRTQRLIPPKIDEDVVAVIYDALLNNRKFLGSYLKRGMRVSKEYPVSPLGLVFRDGVTYLVATLREYPDVRQMALHRFRNAERLDEGIKSPKGFKLDHYINEGEFDYPEGDFINLEFKARNFVIQALRETPLSHNQGIRPFEEGWVIVSCRIKETQQLRWWLLGF
;
A
#
# COMPACT_ATOMS: atom_id res chain seq x y z
N THR A 1 10.71 0.37 3.28
CA THR A 1 10.22 1.08 4.48
C THR A 1 11.03 0.74 5.73
N ARG A 2 11.72 -0.40 5.82
CA ARG A 2 12.59 -0.74 6.97
C ARG A 2 13.89 0.10 7.05
N TYR A 3 14.31 0.75 5.96
CA TYR A 3 15.54 1.58 5.96
C TYR A 3 15.41 2.93 6.66
N CYS A 4 14.20 3.46 6.85
CA CYS A 4 14.00 4.76 7.52
C CYS A 4 13.83 4.69 9.03
N SER A 5 13.62 3.51 9.62
CA SER A 5 13.32 3.37 11.05
C SER A 5 14.53 3.18 11.95
N SER A 6 15.75 3.00 11.40
CA SER A 6 16.96 2.71 12.19
C SER A 6 17.92 3.90 12.40
N VAL A 7 17.60 5.09 11.88
CA VAL A 7 18.47 6.28 12.01
C VAL A 7 17.73 7.39 12.74
N ASN A 8 17.56 7.25 14.04
CA ASN A 8 17.02 8.31 14.89
C ASN A 8 18.13 8.84 15.80
N LYS A 9 18.94 9.77 15.30
CA LYS A 9 19.76 10.68 16.12
C LYS A 9 19.46 12.10 15.66
N GLN A 10 18.92 12.89 16.59
CA GLN A 10 18.57 14.30 16.42
C GLN A 10 19.77 15.12 15.93
N GLY A 11 19.60 15.82 14.84
CA GLY A 11 20.55 16.84 14.33
C GLY A 11 20.99 16.68 12.89
N GLU A 12 21.12 15.45 12.35
CA GLU A 12 21.58 15.23 10.96
C GLU A 12 20.42 14.87 9.98
N LEU A 13 19.21 14.70 10.49
CA LEU A 13 18.07 14.20 9.74
C LEU A 13 17.39 15.23 8.81
N SER A 14 17.57 16.53 9.04
CA SER A 14 16.97 17.55 8.16
C SER A 14 17.57 17.53 6.75
N SER A 15 18.87 17.21 6.64
CA SER A 15 19.54 17.09 5.33
C SER A 15 19.29 15.75 4.62
N TRP A 16 18.85 14.72 5.35
CA TRP A 16 18.57 13.40 4.80
C TRP A 16 17.35 13.41 3.88
N THR A 17 16.28 14.10 4.28
CA THR A 17 15.05 14.23 3.48
C THR A 17 15.29 14.87 2.11
N ASP A 18 16.33 15.71 1.99
CA ASP A 18 16.68 16.35 0.73
C ASP A 18 17.52 15.46 -0.20
N LYS A 19 18.18 14.45 0.36
CA LYS A 19 19.11 13.57 -0.34
C LYS A 19 18.51 12.21 -0.71
N VAL A 20 17.38 11.79 -0.11
CA VAL A 20 16.78 10.48 -0.33
C VAL A 20 15.43 10.61 -1.03
N ARG A 21 15.27 9.88 -2.10
CA ARG A 21 14.02 9.80 -2.87
C ARG A 21 13.70 8.34 -3.16
N VAL A 22 12.42 7.99 -3.10
CA VAL A 22 11.90 6.71 -3.56
C VAL A 22 11.35 6.90 -4.97
N VAL A 23 11.87 6.12 -5.91
CA VAL A 23 11.42 6.14 -7.30
C VAL A 23 10.70 4.83 -7.58
N PRO A 24 9.39 4.84 -7.90
CA PRO A 24 8.66 3.63 -8.25
C PRO A 24 9.16 3.06 -9.57
N ARG A 25 9.08 1.74 -9.75
CA ARG A 25 9.43 1.07 -11.02
C ARG A 25 8.37 1.24 -12.10
N THR A 26 7.16 1.65 -11.72
CA THR A 26 6.04 1.87 -12.64
C THR A 26 6.12 3.22 -13.34
N GLN A 27 5.33 3.41 -14.42
CA GLN A 27 5.19 4.70 -15.09
C GLN A 27 4.78 5.77 -14.06
N ARG A 28 5.53 6.88 -14.02
CA ARG A 28 5.22 8.00 -13.13
C ARG A 28 3.93 8.70 -13.57
N LEU A 29 2.99 8.78 -12.65
CA LEU A 29 1.76 9.54 -12.81
C LEU A 29 1.82 10.80 -11.95
N ILE A 30 1.05 11.82 -12.32
CA ILE A 30 0.91 13.04 -11.53
C ILE A 30 0.05 12.71 -10.31
N PRO A 31 0.57 12.90 -9.08
CA PRO A 31 -0.19 12.63 -7.87
C PRO A 31 -1.45 13.51 -7.80
N PRO A 32 -2.56 12.99 -7.28
CA PRO A 32 -3.76 13.79 -7.09
C PRO A 32 -3.53 14.84 -6.00
N LYS A 33 -4.14 16.00 -6.17
CA LYS A 33 -4.16 17.02 -5.11
C LYS A 33 -5.05 16.53 -3.96
N ILE A 34 -4.59 16.77 -2.74
CA ILE A 34 -5.33 16.49 -1.52
C ILE A 34 -5.58 17.83 -0.83
N ASP A 35 -6.74 17.99 -0.26
CA ASP A 35 -7.11 19.17 0.52
C ASP A 35 -6.32 19.20 1.83
N GLU A 36 -5.64 20.32 2.11
CA GLU A 36 -4.74 20.46 3.25
C GLU A 36 -5.49 20.42 4.59
N ASP A 37 -6.69 20.99 4.66
CA ASP A 37 -7.52 20.98 5.87
C ASP A 37 -7.99 19.56 6.19
N VAL A 38 -8.39 18.81 5.16
CA VAL A 38 -8.75 17.39 5.29
C VAL A 38 -7.57 16.57 5.79
N VAL A 39 -6.37 16.80 5.23
CA VAL A 39 -5.15 16.10 5.66
C VAL A 39 -4.83 16.38 7.11
N ALA A 40 -4.91 17.65 7.53
CA ALA A 40 -4.62 18.05 8.91
C ALA A 40 -5.53 17.33 9.91
N VAL A 41 -6.82 17.25 9.63
CA VAL A 41 -7.78 16.53 10.49
C VAL A 41 -7.49 15.05 10.55
N ILE A 42 -7.21 14.41 9.39
CA ILE A 42 -6.94 12.97 9.32
C ILE A 42 -5.64 12.62 10.06
N TYR A 43 -4.59 13.44 9.92
CA TYR A 43 -3.32 13.22 10.61
C TYR A 43 -3.46 13.39 12.13
N ASP A 44 -4.16 14.43 12.56
CA ASP A 44 -4.46 14.63 13.98
C ASP A 44 -5.25 13.45 14.56
N ALA A 45 -6.30 13.02 13.87
CA ALA A 45 -7.13 11.88 14.28
C ALA A 45 -6.30 10.58 14.38
N LEU A 46 -5.39 10.34 13.42
CA LEU A 46 -4.50 9.18 13.42
C LEU A 46 -3.51 9.22 14.58
N LEU A 47 -2.84 10.36 14.80
CA LEU A 47 -1.84 10.53 15.87
C LEU A 47 -2.46 10.39 17.26
N ASN A 48 -3.67 10.90 17.45
CA ASN A 48 -4.36 10.90 18.74
C ASN A 48 -5.30 9.69 18.94
N ASN A 49 -5.31 8.73 18.00
CA ASN A 49 -6.21 7.57 18.04
C ASN A 49 -7.68 7.98 18.24
N ARG A 50 -8.13 9.00 17.49
CA ARG A 50 -9.49 9.51 17.51
C ARG A 50 -10.19 9.22 16.18
N LYS A 51 -11.53 9.08 16.25
CA LYS A 51 -12.36 9.04 15.05
C LYS A 51 -12.49 10.43 14.44
N PHE A 52 -12.85 10.46 13.17
CA PHE A 52 -13.31 11.67 12.49
C PHE A 52 -14.54 11.36 11.63
N LEU A 53 -15.39 12.36 11.39
CA LEU A 53 -16.47 12.29 10.42
C LEU A 53 -15.91 12.67 9.06
N GLY A 54 -15.87 11.74 8.11
CA GLY A 54 -15.31 11.96 6.79
C GLY A 54 -16.36 11.92 5.69
N SER A 55 -16.45 12.98 4.88
CA SER A 55 -17.24 12.98 3.65
C SER A 55 -16.42 12.41 2.51
N TYR A 56 -16.74 11.20 2.06
CA TYR A 56 -15.93 10.42 1.12
C TYR A 56 -16.65 10.15 -0.20
N LEU A 57 -15.99 10.47 -1.32
CA LEU A 57 -16.47 10.18 -2.67
C LEU A 57 -15.90 8.84 -3.15
N LYS A 58 -16.72 7.80 -3.17
CA LYS A 58 -16.31 6.48 -3.70
C LYS A 58 -16.06 6.55 -5.21
N ARG A 59 -15.14 5.71 -5.68
CA ARG A 59 -14.85 5.59 -7.12
C ARG A 59 -16.13 5.26 -7.90
N GLY A 60 -16.37 5.98 -9.00
CA GLY A 60 -17.56 5.79 -9.84
C GLY A 60 -18.85 6.44 -9.30
N MET A 61 -18.82 7.05 -8.11
CA MET A 61 -19.96 7.76 -7.55
C MET A 61 -19.86 9.26 -7.82
N ARG A 62 -21.01 9.93 -7.88
CA ARG A 62 -21.10 11.40 -8.07
C ARG A 62 -21.34 12.17 -6.77
N VAL A 63 -21.77 11.48 -5.73
CA VAL A 63 -22.13 12.09 -4.45
C VAL A 63 -21.27 11.44 -3.35
N SER A 64 -20.67 12.29 -2.51
CA SER A 64 -19.96 11.86 -1.32
C SER A 64 -20.97 11.41 -0.24
N LYS A 65 -20.51 10.49 0.62
CA LYS A 65 -21.26 10.05 1.80
C LYS A 65 -20.42 10.23 3.05
N GLU A 66 -21.05 10.55 4.15
CA GLU A 66 -20.42 10.72 5.45
C GLU A 66 -20.31 9.40 6.20
N TYR A 67 -19.17 9.22 6.83
CA TYR A 67 -18.86 8.04 7.64
C TYR A 67 -18.06 8.48 8.88
N PRO A 68 -18.41 8.00 10.08
CA PRO A 68 -17.46 7.94 11.18
C PRO A 68 -16.33 6.97 10.79
N VAL A 69 -15.10 7.48 10.81
CA VAL A 69 -13.90 6.77 10.37
C VAL A 69 -12.97 6.56 11.55
N SER A 70 -12.51 5.33 11.77
CA SER A 70 -11.43 5.00 12.70
C SER A 70 -10.14 4.82 11.92
N PRO A 71 -9.21 5.80 11.92
CA PRO A 71 -7.96 5.71 11.19
C PRO A 71 -7.01 4.70 11.86
N LEU A 72 -6.41 3.81 11.06
CA LEU A 72 -5.50 2.77 11.54
C LEU A 72 -4.07 2.93 11.02
N GLY A 73 -3.88 3.62 9.90
CA GLY A 73 -2.56 3.86 9.32
C GLY A 73 -2.63 4.56 7.97
N LEU A 74 -1.46 5.00 7.50
CA LEU A 74 -1.28 5.61 6.17
C LEU A 74 -0.33 4.79 5.33
N VAL A 75 -0.66 4.63 4.06
CA VAL A 75 0.16 3.93 3.07
C VAL A 75 0.32 4.81 1.84
N PHE A 76 1.58 5.04 1.46
CA PHE A 76 1.93 5.77 0.24
C PHE A 76 2.24 4.75 -0.85
N ARG A 77 1.45 4.76 -1.92
CA ARG A 77 1.60 3.83 -3.03
C ARG A 77 1.41 4.53 -4.37
N ASP A 78 2.40 4.45 -5.24
CA ASP A 78 2.35 4.95 -6.63
C ASP A 78 1.86 6.41 -6.75
N GLY A 79 2.30 7.27 -5.83
CA GLY A 79 1.91 8.68 -5.78
C GLY A 79 0.53 8.95 -5.16
N VAL A 80 -0.15 7.93 -4.67
CA VAL A 80 -1.43 8.06 -3.94
C VAL A 80 -1.24 7.73 -2.48
N THR A 81 -1.78 8.59 -1.62
CA THR A 81 -1.86 8.33 -0.17
C THR A 81 -3.17 7.65 0.16
N TYR A 82 -3.09 6.51 0.83
CA TYR A 82 -4.25 5.74 1.30
C TYR A 82 -4.32 5.77 2.82
N LEU A 83 -5.50 6.05 3.34
CA LEU A 83 -5.86 5.81 4.73
C LEU A 83 -6.36 4.38 4.86
N VAL A 84 -5.72 3.60 5.71
CA VAL A 84 -6.23 2.31 6.17
C VAL A 84 -7.11 2.59 7.38
N ALA A 85 -8.37 2.20 7.32
CA ALA A 85 -9.36 2.58 8.32
C ALA A 85 -10.50 1.56 8.42
N THR A 86 -11.22 1.58 9.54
CA THR A 86 -12.55 0.99 9.64
C THR A 86 -13.63 2.07 9.60
N LEU A 87 -14.82 1.70 9.17
CA LEU A 87 -15.95 2.63 9.04
C LEU A 87 -17.05 2.26 10.02
N ARG A 88 -17.60 3.27 10.72
CA ARG A 88 -18.64 3.06 11.72
C ARG A 88 -18.18 2.04 12.77
N GLU A 89 -19.01 1.00 13.03
CA GLU A 89 -18.73 -0.07 13.98
C GLU A 89 -18.31 -1.38 13.30
N TYR A 90 -18.11 -1.36 11.96
CA TYR A 90 -17.74 -2.57 11.22
C TYR A 90 -16.25 -2.86 11.37
N PRO A 91 -15.86 -4.14 11.56
CA PRO A 91 -14.44 -4.51 11.68
C PRO A 91 -13.70 -4.54 10.34
N ASP A 92 -14.41 -4.42 9.22
CA ASP A 92 -13.81 -4.49 7.88
C ASP A 92 -12.83 -3.35 7.66
N VAL A 93 -11.57 -3.71 7.43
CA VAL A 93 -10.52 -2.75 7.10
C VAL A 93 -10.69 -2.29 5.65
N ARG A 94 -10.64 -0.99 5.44
CA ARG A 94 -10.82 -0.34 4.14
C ARG A 94 -9.60 0.50 3.78
N GLN A 95 -9.31 0.56 2.49
CA GLN A 95 -8.32 1.45 1.90
C GLN A 95 -9.04 2.64 1.28
N MET A 96 -8.81 3.81 1.83
CA MET A 96 -9.48 5.04 1.42
C MET A 96 -8.46 6.04 0.89
N ALA A 97 -8.50 6.33 -0.41
CA ALA A 97 -7.59 7.31 -0.99
C ALA A 97 -7.87 8.72 -0.44
N LEU A 98 -6.87 9.40 0.12
CA LEU A 98 -7.04 10.69 0.80
C LEU A 98 -7.66 11.76 -0.10
N HIS A 99 -7.26 11.84 -1.36
CA HIS A 99 -7.79 12.81 -2.33
C HIS A 99 -9.29 12.68 -2.63
N ARG A 100 -9.93 11.64 -2.13
CA ARG A 100 -11.39 11.43 -2.28
C ARG A 100 -12.20 11.88 -1.07
N PHE A 101 -11.56 12.27 0.01
CA PHE A 101 -12.25 12.98 1.06
C PHE A 101 -12.55 14.42 0.62
N ARG A 102 -13.78 14.87 0.86
CA ARG A 102 -14.27 16.22 0.54
C ARG A 102 -14.37 17.10 1.77
N ASN A 103 -14.54 16.48 2.92
CA ASN A 103 -14.52 17.11 4.22
C ASN A 103 -14.08 16.10 5.27
N ALA A 104 -13.50 16.58 6.37
CA ALA A 104 -13.19 15.82 7.55
C ALA A 104 -13.39 16.67 8.80
N GLU A 105 -14.07 16.13 9.81
CA GLU A 105 -14.34 16.80 11.07
C GLU A 105 -13.91 15.92 12.24
N ARG A 106 -13.26 16.49 13.24
CA ARG A 106 -12.81 15.76 14.42
C ARG A 106 -14.00 15.25 15.22
N LEU A 107 -13.84 14.03 15.76
CA LEU A 107 -14.74 13.47 16.74
C LEU A 107 -13.98 13.18 18.04
N ASP A 108 -14.62 13.36 19.18
CA ASP A 108 -14.01 13.07 20.49
C ASP A 108 -14.03 11.59 20.86
N GLU A 109 -14.45 10.74 19.94
CA GLU A 109 -14.50 9.31 20.14
C GLU A 109 -13.16 8.65 19.82
N GLY A 110 -12.75 7.68 20.66
CA GLY A 110 -11.59 6.81 20.37
C GLY A 110 -11.84 5.88 19.19
N ILE A 111 -10.76 5.51 18.49
CA ILE A 111 -10.85 4.56 17.38
C ILE A 111 -11.32 3.19 17.83
N LYS A 112 -11.95 2.45 16.90
CA LYS A 112 -12.17 1.00 17.02
C LYS A 112 -11.27 0.28 16.03
N SER A 113 -10.22 -0.34 16.56
CA SER A 113 -9.32 -1.19 15.77
C SER A 113 -9.75 -2.65 15.86
N PRO A 114 -9.70 -3.42 14.77
CA PRO A 114 -9.87 -4.87 14.84
C PRO A 114 -8.84 -5.50 15.78
N LYS A 115 -9.25 -6.54 16.51
CA LYS A 115 -8.36 -7.19 17.47
C LYS A 115 -7.09 -7.72 16.78
N GLY A 116 -5.94 -7.31 17.29
CA GLY A 116 -4.64 -7.74 16.76
C GLY A 116 -4.24 -7.09 15.42
N PHE A 117 -4.93 -6.08 14.95
CA PHE A 117 -4.57 -5.38 13.72
C PHE A 117 -3.14 -4.83 13.80
N LYS A 118 -2.35 -5.10 12.76
CA LYS A 118 -1.02 -4.52 12.53
C LYS A 118 -0.92 -4.11 11.08
N LEU A 119 -0.55 -2.86 10.83
CA LEU A 119 -0.46 -2.31 9.47
C LEU A 119 0.54 -3.08 8.60
N ASP A 120 1.71 -3.43 9.16
CA ASP A 120 2.72 -4.21 8.43
C ASP A 120 2.22 -5.59 8.02
N HIS A 121 1.43 -6.27 8.89
CA HIS A 121 0.85 -7.56 8.57
C HIS A 121 -0.18 -7.43 7.43
N TYR A 122 -1.06 -6.44 7.52
CA TYR A 122 -2.04 -6.12 6.48
C TYR A 122 -1.41 -5.86 5.12
N ILE A 123 -0.28 -5.13 5.09
CA ILE A 123 0.48 -4.88 3.86
C ILE A 123 1.14 -6.16 3.35
N ASN A 124 1.79 -6.93 4.24
CA ASN A 124 2.54 -8.14 3.88
C ASN A 124 1.62 -9.27 3.39
N GLU A 125 0.36 -9.30 3.79
CA GLU A 125 -0.65 -10.22 3.27
C GLU A 125 -1.15 -9.86 1.87
N GLY A 126 -0.62 -8.79 1.26
CA GLY A 126 -0.92 -8.40 -0.11
C GLY A 126 -2.28 -7.71 -0.28
N GLU A 127 -2.85 -7.15 0.79
CA GLU A 127 -4.15 -6.47 0.72
C GLU A 127 -4.12 -5.24 -0.19
N PHE A 128 -2.94 -4.64 -0.40
CA PHE A 128 -2.74 -3.57 -1.37
C PHE A 128 -2.51 -4.07 -2.81
N ASP A 129 -2.32 -5.37 -3.02
CA ASP A 129 -2.01 -5.94 -4.33
C ASP A 129 -3.26 -6.41 -5.09
N TYR A 130 -4.44 -6.02 -4.59
CA TYR A 130 -5.75 -6.42 -5.13
C TYR A 130 -5.88 -7.94 -5.20
N PRO A 131 -5.99 -8.64 -4.04
CA PRO A 131 -6.09 -10.09 -4.00
C PRO A 131 -7.34 -10.57 -4.75
N GLU A 132 -7.16 -11.55 -5.62
CA GLU A 132 -8.23 -12.16 -6.42
C GLU A 132 -8.49 -13.62 -6.00
N GLY A 133 -7.51 -14.25 -5.36
CA GLY A 133 -7.59 -15.64 -4.92
C GLY A 133 -6.60 -15.96 -3.81
N ASP A 134 -6.44 -17.27 -3.58
CA ASP A 134 -5.50 -17.84 -2.63
C ASP A 134 -4.09 -17.94 -3.20
N PHE A 135 -3.19 -18.63 -2.49
CA PHE A 135 -1.87 -18.94 -2.97
C PHE A 135 -1.90 -19.93 -4.12
N ILE A 136 -1.23 -19.60 -5.21
CA ILE A 136 -1.05 -20.42 -6.40
C ILE A 136 0.41 -20.88 -6.54
N ASN A 137 0.62 -22.00 -7.21
CA ASN A 137 1.93 -22.41 -7.72
C ASN A 137 2.08 -21.81 -9.12
N LEU A 138 2.89 -20.75 -9.21
CA LEU A 138 3.19 -20.06 -10.46
C LEU A 138 4.42 -20.70 -11.09
N GLU A 139 4.34 -21.01 -12.39
CA GLU A 139 5.50 -21.40 -13.20
C GLU A 139 5.45 -20.64 -14.54
N PHE A 140 6.57 -20.06 -14.95
CA PHE A 140 6.68 -19.35 -16.23
C PHE A 140 8.09 -19.40 -16.79
N LYS A 141 8.22 -19.21 -18.11
CA LYS A 141 9.50 -19.12 -18.80
C LYS A 141 9.98 -17.67 -18.82
N ALA A 142 11.26 -17.44 -18.55
CA ALA A 142 11.87 -16.12 -18.53
C ALA A 142 13.22 -16.10 -19.28
N ARG A 143 13.57 -14.92 -19.80
CA ARG A 143 14.88 -14.65 -20.44
C ARG A 143 15.74 -13.69 -19.61
N ASN A 144 17.04 -13.73 -19.90
CA ASN A 144 18.18 -12.96 -19.38
C ASN A 144 17.93 -11.81 -18.38
N PHE A 145 17.38 -10.67 -18.80
CA PHE A 145 17.30 -9.51 -17.90
C PHE A 145 16.28 -9.71 -16.76
N VAL A 146 15.19 -10.43 -17.04
CA VAL A 146 14.19 -10.80 -16.03
C VAL A 146 14.80 -11.71 -14.98
N ILE A 147 15.70 -12.64 -15.41
CA ILE A 147 16.37 -13.59 -14.53
C ILE A 147 17.25 -12.86 -13.51
N GLN A 148 18.03 -11.87 -13.95
CA GLN A 148 18.88 -11.09 -13.05
C GLN A 148 18.04 -10.32 -12.02
N ALA A 149 17.00 -9.65 -12.48
CA ALA A 149 16.08 -8.92 -11.58
C ALA A 149 15.43 -9.85 -10.54
N LEU A 150 15.02 -11.07 -10.95
CA LEU A 150 14.41 -12.05 -10.05
C LEU A 150 15.38 -12.72 -9.08
N ARG A 151 16.68 -12.74 -9.40
CA ARG A 151 17.72 -13.21 -8.46
C ARG A 151 17.98 -12.18 -7.37
N GLU A 152 17.94 -10.90 -7.70
CA GLU A 152 18.16 -9.79 -6.76
C GLU A 152 16.89 -9.47 -5.93
N THR A 153 15.72 -9.55 -6.59
CA THR A 153 14.41 -9.25 -6.00
C THR A 153 13.41 -10.34 -6.35
N PRO A 154 13.42 -11.47 -5.62
CA PRO A 154 12.56 -12.61 -5.91
C PRO A 154 11.08 -12.30 -5.65
N LEU A 155 10.18 -12.96 -6.38
CA LEU A 155 8.73 -12.87 -6.21
C LEU A 155 8.24 -13.42 -4.87
N SER A 156 8.95 -14.45 -4.36
CA SER A 156 8.65 -15.06 -3.06
C SER A 156 9.89 -15.74 -2.47
N HIS A 157 9.87 -16.02 -1.18
CA HIS A 157 10.98 -16.68 -0.47
C HIS A 157 11.26 -18.10 -0.98
N ASN A 158 10.29 -18.75 -1.62
CA ASN A 158 10.42 -20.12 -2.15
C ASN A 158 10.61 -20.14 -3.68
N GLN A 159 11.03 -19.01 -4.28
CA GLN A 159 11.30 -18.95 -5.71
C GLN A 159 12.42 -19.89 -6.11
N GLY A 160 12.17 -20.72 -7.13
CA GLY A 160 13.16 -21.54 -7.82
C GLY A 160 13.40 -21.04 -9.25
N ILE A 161 14.67 -21.15 -9.71
CA ILE A 161 15.04 -20.85 -11.10
C ILE A 161 15.83 -22.04 -11.62
N ARG A 162 15.36 -22.70 -12.68
CA ARG A 162 16.04 -23.85 -13.32
C ARG A 162 16.25 -23.62 -14.81
N PRO A 163 17.35 -24.12 -15.40
CA PRO A 163 17.57 -24.11 -16.85
C PRO A 163 16.42 -24.81 -17.61
N PHE A 164 16.12 -24.32 -18.82
CA PHE A 164 15.12 -24.94 -19.69
C PHE A 164 15.67 -25.17 -21.09
N GLU A 165 15.88 -24.15 -21.88
CA GLU A 165 16.45 -24.18 -23.23
C GLU A 165 17.51 -23.06 -23.33
N GLU A 166 18.23 -22.99 -24.45
CA GLU A 166 19.25 -21.98 -24.65
C GLU A 166 18.67 -20.57 -24.47
N GLY A 167 19.21 -19.83 -23.48
CA GLY A 167 18.77 -18.49 -23.12
C GLY A 167 17.44 -18.37 -22.36
N TRP A 168 16.80 -19.51 -22.01
CA TRP A 168 15.57 -19.56 -21.23
C TRP A 168 15.75 -20.29 -19.90
N VAL A 169 14.99 -19.86 -18.92
CA VAL A 169 14.84 -20.57 -17.64
C VAL A 169 13.37 -20.74 -17.31
N ILE A 170 13.07 -21.68 -16.45
CA ILE A 170 11.79 -21.80 -15.78
C ILE A 170 11.92 -21.19 -14.39
N VAL A 171 11.04 -20.26 -14.08
CA VAL A 171 10.87 -19.70 -12.76
C VAL A 171 9.63 -20.30 -12.13
N SER A 172 9.77 -20.81 -10.90
CA SER A 172 8.66 -21.37 -10.13
C SER A 172 8.60 -20.74 -8.75
N CYS A 173 7.40 -20.47 -8.26
CA CYS A 173 7.19 -19.95 -6.90
C CYS A 173 5.76 -20.20 -6.43
N ARG A 174 5.57 -20.19 -5.11
CA ARG A 174 4.24 -20.13 -4.51
C ARG A 174 3.96 -18.69 -4.10
N ILE A 175 2.91 -18.08 -4.66
CA ILE A 175 2.59 -16.66 -4.48
C ILE A 175 1.08 -16.46 -4.40
N LYS A 176 0.61 -15.43 -3.70
CA LYS A 176 -0.80 -15.07 -3.65
C LYS A 176 -1.26 -14.58 -5.03
N GLU A 177 -2.43 -15.05 -5.48
CA GLU A 177 -3.01 -14.58 -6.73
C GLU A 177 -3.55 -13.17 -6.55
N THR A 178 -2.97 -12.22 -7.29
CA THR A 178 -3.32 -10.80 -7.20
C THR A 178 -3.38 -10.17 -8.58
N GLN A 179 -4.19 -9.10 -8.74
CA GLN A 179 -4.20 -8.31 -9.97
C GLN A 179 -2.82 -7.67 -10.23
N GLN A 180 -2.10 -7.29 -9.19
CA GLN A 180 -0.73 -6.75 -9.31
C GLN A 180 0.23 -7.76 -9.93
N LEU A 181 0.14 -9.04 -9.54
CA LEU A 181 0.93 -10.11 -10.15
C LEU A 181 0.63 -10.27 -11.65
N ARG A 182 -0.65 -10.21 -12.04
CA ARG A 182 -1.05 -10.26 -13.46
C ARG A 182 -0.49 -9.09 -14.25
N TRP A 183 -0.58 -7.88 -13.73
CA TRP A 183 0.01 -6.70 -14.39
C TRP A 183 1.52 -6.80 -14.50
N TRP A 184 2.19 -7.33 -13.46
CA TRP A 184 3.62 -7.54 -13.47
C TRP A 184 4.02 -8.55 -14.55
N LEU A 185 3.33 -9.68 -14.67
CA LEU A 185 3.57 -10.68 -15.73
C LEU A 185 3.34 -10.14 -17.15
N LEU A 186 2.36 -9.25 -17.33
CA LEU A 186 2.07 -8.62 -18.61
C LEU A 186 3.05 -7.50 -18.98
N GLY A 187 3.85 -7.03 -18.03
CA GLY A 187 4.84 -5.98 -18.23
C GLY A 187 6.18 -6.46 -18.81
N PHE A 188 6.33 -7.76 -18.99
CA PHE A 188 7.49 -8.44 -19.60
C PHE A 188 7.06 -9.21 -20.83
#